data_be7ec2049085679325a4229ff82a246c
#
_entry.id   be7ec2049085679325a4229ff82a246c
#
_cell.length_a   1.000
_cell.length_b   1.000
_cell.length_c   1.000
_cell.angle_alpha   90.00
_cell.angle_beta   90.00
_cell.angle_gamma   90.00
#
_symmetry.space_group_name_H-M   'P 1'
#
loop_
_entity.id
_entity.type
_entity.pdbx_description
1 polymer ?
#
loop_
_entity_poly.entity_id
_entity_poly.type
_entity_poly.pdbx_seq_one_letter_code
_entity_poly.pdbx_strand_id
1 'polypeptide(L)'
;MKKILFILPCVPYPLTAGGNQAFFNMVEYIRHKMSVSLLLSPENKEMNDVESLRALWTNVDFYLFREEDAEPKTRCPRYYRWLKKMSESISRKMQRQLYSFQQERPYKNMTLKNSCFKPFPKAYVEYVSDISRRGFDIIQVEFYPLITLGYLLPKDVQTVFVHHELRYRSEE
;
A
#
# COMPACT_ATOMS: atom_id res chain seq x y z
N MET A 1 22.40 -16.30 -1.47
CA MET A 1 21.20 -16.28 -0.62
C MET A 1 20.07 -15.71 -1.46
N LYS A 2 18.90 -16.33 -1.52
CA LYS A 2 17.77 -15.84 -2.31
C LYS A 2 17.26 -14.52 -1.74
N LYS A 3 16.80 -13.61 -2.62
CA LYS A 3 16.28 -12.29 -2.27
C LYS A 3 14.77 -12.25 -2.44
N ILE A 4 14.06 -11.81 -1.42
CA ILE A 4 12.61 -11.65 -1.48
C ILE A 4 12.22 -10.20 -1.21
N LEU A 5 11.30 -9.69 -2.03
CA LEU A 5 10.66 -8.40 -1.82
C LEU A 5 9.20 -8.62 -1.38
N PHE A 6 8.83 -8.05 -0.27
CA PHE A 6 7.44 -7.95 0.17
C PHE A 6 6.90 -6.55 -0.13
N ILE A 7 5.73 -6.48 -0.74
CA ILE A 7 5.02 -5.23 -1.04
C ILE A 7 3.77 -5.19 -0.18
N LEU A 8 3.68 -4.21 0.74
CA LEU A 8 2.58 -4.07 1.70
C LEU A 8 1.90 -2.70 1.59
N PRO A 9 0.59 -2.64 1.80
CA PRO A 9 -0.16 -1.38 1.82
C PRO A 9 -0.04 -0.61 3.14
N CYS A 10 0.46 -1.25 4.21
CA CYS A 10 0.54 -0.71 5.57
C CYS A 10 1.79 -1.21 6.27
N VAL A 11 2.12 -0.56 7.39
CA VAL A 11 3.21 -1.01 8.26
C VAL A 11 2.73 -2.20 9.10
N PRO A 12 3.44 -3.36 9.09
CA PRO A 12 3.01 -4.55 9.82
C PRO A 12 3.34 -4.46 11.34
N TYR A 13 3.32 -3.28 11.90
CA TYR A 13 3.60 -2.97 13.29
C TYR A 13 2.77 -1.74 13.71
N PRO A 14 2.26 -1.65 14.95
CA PRO A 14 2.31 -2.65 16.03
C PRO A 14 1.46 -3.89 15.74
N LEU A 15 1.68 -4.97 16.51
CA LEU A 15 1.07 -6.30 16.31
C LEU A 15 -0.38 -6.37 16.85
N THR A 16 -1.21 -5.38 16.50
CA THR A 16 -2.59 -5.25 16.98
C THR A 16 -3.60 -6.05 16.16
N ALA A 17 -3.26 -6.38 14.91
CA ALA A 17 -4.11 -7.12 13.99
C ALA A 17 -3.52 -8.50 13.66
N GLY A 18 -4.39 -9.50 13.49
CA GLY A 18 -3.95 -10.87 13.18
C GLY A 18 -3.12 -10.98 11.89
N GLY A 19 -3.47 -10.20 10.84
CA GLY A 19 -2.68 -10.14 9.62
C GLY A 19 -1.26 -9.60 9.83
N ASN A 20 -1.13 -8.55 10.66
CA ASN A 20 0.18 -7.99 11.02
C ASN A 20 1.02 -8.99 11.80
N GLN A 21 0.41 -9.72 12.76
CA GLN A 21 1.10 -10.76 13.55
C GLN A 21 1.56 -11.91 12.65
N ALA A 22 0.70 -12.39 11.75
CA ALA A 22 1.05 -13.47 10.83
C ALA A 22 2.21 -13.07 9.91
N PHE A 23 2.14 -11.87 9.32
CA PHE A 23 3.20 -11.34 8.48
C PHE A 23 4.51 -11.14 9.26
N PHE A 24 4.44 -10.53 10.44
CA PHE A 24 5.62 -10.31 11.29
C PHE A 24 6.32 -11.62 11.63
N ASN A 25 5.58 -12.64 12.08
CA ASN A 25 6.15 -13.94 12.42
C ASN A 25 6.75 -14.64 11.18
N MET A 26 6.14 -14.49 10.02
CA MET A 26 6.68 -15.00 8.76
C MET A 26 8.01 -14.34 8.41
N VAL A 27 8.09 -13.00 8.46
CA VAL A 27 9.35 -12.28 8.18
C VAL A 27 10.41 -12.62 9.21
N GLU A 28 10.05 -12.70 10.50
CA GLU A 28 10.95 -13.10 11.58
C GLU A 28 11.61 -14.46 11.31
N TYR A 29 10.86 -15.41 10.76
CA TYR A 29 11.40 -16.71 10.37
C TYR A 29 12.25 -16.66 9.10
N ILE A 30 11.81 -15.91 8.08
CA ILE A 30 12.43 -15.89 6.75
C ILE A 30 13.73 -15.08 6.73
N ARG A 31 13.82 -13.96 7.48
CA ARG A 31 14.96 -13.04 7.47
C ARG A 31 16.30 -13.68 7.89
N HIS A 32 16.25 -14.86 8.50
CA HIS A 32 17.45 -15.65 8.82
C HIS A 32 17.86 -16.61 7.70
N LYS A 33 17.01 -16.78 6.67
CA LYS A 33 17.21 -17.75 5.58
C LYS A 33 17.36 -17.09 4.21
N MET A 34 16.80 -15.88 4.07
CA MET A 34 16.75 -15.13 2.83
C MET A 34 17.11 -13.66 3.09
N SER A 35 17.57 -12.97 2.06
CA SER A 35 17.69 -11.51 2.09
C SER A 35 16.29 -10.92 1.90
N VAL A 36 15.78 -10.26 2.91
CA VAL A 36 14.42 -9.71 2.94
C VAL A 36 14.45 -8.21 2.69
N SER A 37 13.56 -7.76 1.82
CA SER A 37 13.28 -6.35 1.58
C SER A 37 11.78 -6.08 1.70
N LEU A 38 11.42 -4.96 2.31
CA LEU A 38 10.04 -4.51 2.46
C LEU A 38 9.82 -3.22 1.66
N LEU A 39 8.79 -3.19 0.82
CA LEU A 39 8.30 -1.97 0.20
C LEU A 39 7.00 -1.57 0.89
N LEU A 40 7.03 -0.42 1.57
CA LEU A 40 5.95 0.11 2.39
C LEU A 40 5.52 1.49 1.88
N SER A 41 4.24 1.81 2.06
CA SER A 41 3.70 3.16 1.84
C SER A 41 3.09 3.70 3.13
N PRO A 42 3.94 4.05 4.13
CA PRO A 42 3.46 4.48 5.44
C PRO A 42 2.82 5.86 5.38
N GLU A 43 1.75 6.05 6.15
CA GLU A 43 1.27 7.39 6.50
C GLU A 43 2.21 8.07 7.51
N ASN A 44 2.16 9.40 7.59
CA ASN A 44 3.05 10.15 8.51
C ASN A 44 2.93 9.70 9.98
N LYS A 45 1.73 9.28 10.42
CA LYS A 45 1.50 8.75 11.78
C LYS A 45 2.17 7.39 12.03
N GLU A 46 2.50 6.64 10.98
CA GLU A 46 3.09 5.29 11.05
C GLU A 46 4.63 5.32 11.01
N MET A 47 5.23 6.50 10.86
CA MET A 47 6.70 6.60 10.74
C MET A 47 7.42 6.11 12.00
N ASN A 48 6.88 6.33 13.19
CA ASN A 48 7.45 5.81 14.44
C ASN A 48 7.42 4.27 14.47
N ASP A 49 6.38 3.67 13.88
CA ASP A 49 6.24 2.22 13.79
C ASP A 49 7.27 1.64 12.79
N VAL A 50 7.53 2.35 11.70
CA VAL A 50 8.61 1.98 10.76
C VAL A 50 9.97 2.02 11.43
N GLU A 51 10.28 3.06 12.21
CA GLU A 51 11.56 3.16 12.92
C GLU A 51 11.69 2.05 13.99
N SER A 52 10.62 1.75 14.70
CA SER A 52 10.58 0.63 15.65
C SER A 52 10.85 -0.70 14.96
N LEU A 53 10.26 -0.91 13.78
CA LEU A 53 10.44 -2.12 12.99
C LEU A 53 11.87 -2.23 12.44
N ARG A 54 12.48 -1.12 12.00
CA ARG A 54 13.89 -1.07 11.59
C ARG A 54 14.85 -1.42 12.72
N ALA A 55 14.55 -0.97 13.93
CA ALA A 55 15.36 -1.30 15.12
C ALA A 55 15.30 -2.81 15.44
N LEU A 56 14.14 -3.44 15.21
CA LEU A 56 13.96 -4.88 15.41
C LEU A 56 14.58 -5.72 14.29
N TRP A 57 14.52 -5.23 13.04
CA TRP A 57 14.94 -5.97 11.85
C TRP A 57 16.13 -5.31 11.15
N THR A 58 17.27 -5.33 11.81
CA THR A 58 18.52 -4.71 11.32
C THR A 58 19.09 -5.34 10.04
N ASN A 59 18.65 -6.56 9.68
CA ASN A 59 19.04 -7.30 8.49
C ASN A 59 17.95 -7.33 7.40
N VAL A 60 16.98 -6.42 7.46
CA VAL A 60 15.91 -6.24 6.48
C VAL A 60 16.05 -4.88 5.83
N ASP A 61 15.96 -4.82 4.51
CA ASP A 61 15.98 -3.58 3.75
C ASP A 61 14.59 -2.96 3.67
N PHE A 62 14.49 -1.64 3.84
CA PHE A 62 13.22 -0.91 3.82
C PHE A 62 13.20 0.10 2.68
N TYR A 63 12.29 -0.08 1.74
CA TYR A 63 11.93 0.87 0.69
C TYR A 63 10.64 1.56 1.09
N LEU A 64 10.69 2.87 1.29
CA LEU A 64 9.54 3.67 1.72
C LEU A 64 9.08 4.58 0.59
N PHE A 65 7.81 4.51 0.24
CA PHE A 65 7.17 5.46 -0.66
C PHE A 65 6.33 6.42 0.15
N ARG A 66 6.54 7.72 -0.01
CA ARG A 66 5.72 8.78 0.56
C ARG A 66 5.19 9.67 -0.55
N GLU A 67 3.89 9.96 -0.52
CA GLU A 67 3.28 10.82 -1.53
C GLU A 67 3.92 12.22 -1.58
N GLU A 68 4.42 12.70 -0.46
CA GLU A 68 5.14 13.97 -0.37
C GLU A 68 6.44 14.00 -1.18
N ASP A 69 7.09 12.85 -1.35
CA ASP A 69 8.31 12.71 -2.13
C ASP A 69 8.01 12.64 -3.64
N ALA A 70 6.78 12.29 -4.01
CA ALA A 70 6.32 12.15 -5.39
C ALA A 70 5.80 13.45 -6.01
N GLU A 71 5.39 14.43 -5.19
CA GLU A 71 5.03 15.74 -5.72
C GLU A 71 6.31 16.48 -6.15
N PRO A 72 6.38 16.95 -7.42
CA PRO A 72 7.46 17.83 -7.80
C PRO A 72 7.43 19.03 -6.84
N LYS A 73 8.58 19.36 -6.24
CA LYS A 73 8.75 20.54 -5.35
C LYS A 73 8.62 21.85 -6.14
N THR A 74 7.62 21.94 -7.00
CA THR A 74 7.20 23.20 -7.57
C THR A 74 6.66 24.05 -6.41
N ARG A 75 7.35 25.15 -6.14
CA ARG A 75 6.89 26.21 -5.24
C ARG A 75 5.56 26.76 -5.77
N CYS A 76 4.47 25.97 -5.59
CA CYS A 76 3.14 26.47 -5.84
C CYS A 76 2.89 27.64 -4.89
N PRO A 77 2.52 28.83 -5.39
CA PRO A 77 2.18 29.97 -4.57
C PRO A 77 1.17 29.54 -3.50
N ARG A 78 1.30 30.08 -2.29
CA ARG A 78 0.43 29.78 -1.13
C ARG A 78 -1.07 29.89 -1.46
N TYR A 79 -1.41 30.76 -2.43
CA TYR A 79 -2.74 30.96 -3.01
C TYR A 79 -3.25 29.72 -3.77
N TYR A 80 -2.42 29.03 -4.55
CA TYR A 80 -2.81 27.83 -5.30
C TYR A 80 -3.11 26.65 -4.36
N ARG A 81 -2.37 26.53 -3.27
CA ARG A 81 -2.60 25.51 -2.25
C ARG A 81 -3.93 25.75 -1.50
N TRP A 82 -4.29 27.00 -1.29
CA TRP A 82 -5.58 27.38 -0.69
C TRP A 82 -6.74 27.10 -1.63
N LEU A 83 -6.63 27.44 -2.94
CA LEU A 83 -7.63 27.12 -3.97
C LEU A 83 -7.81 25.61 -4.14
N LYS A 84 -6.74 24.82 -4.15
CA LYS A 84 -6.81 23.36 -4.19
C LYS A 84 -7.55 22.80 -2.97
N LYS A 85 -7.26 23.27 -1.77
CA LYS A 85 -8.00 22.90 -0.54
C LYS A 85 -9.49 23.28 -0.60
N MET A 86 -9.82 24.45 -1.13
CA MET A 86 -11.23 24.86 -1.30
C MET A 86 -11.95 23.97 -2.33
N SER A 87 -11.34 23.71 -3.48
CA SER A 87 -11.95 22.85 -4.51
C SER A 87 -12.14 21.41 -4.01
N GLU A 88 -11.17 20.87 -3.26
CA GLU A 88 -11.29 19.56 -2.63
C GLU A 88 -12.35 19.52 -1.52
N SER A 89 -12.52 20.61 -0.76
CA SER A 89 -13.57 20.73 0.25
C SER A 89 -14.96 20.78 -0.36
N ILE A 90 -15.12 21.53 -1.46
CA ILE A 90 -16.39 21.65 -2.22
C ILE A 90 -16.69 20.31 -2.90
N SER A 91 -15.70 19.68 -3.51
CA SER A 91 -15.85 18.35 -4.13
C SER A 91 -16.25 17.28 -3.09
N ARG A 92 -15.64 17.29 -1.91
CA ARG A 92 -16.02 16.38 -0.81
C ARG A 92 -17.42 16.65 -0.26
N LYS A 93 -17.86 17.91 -0.16
CA LYS A 93 -19.24 18.26 0.21
C LYS A 93 -20.24 17.82 -0.85
N MET A 94 -19.95 18.08 -2.12
CA MET A 94 -20.79 17.62 -3.25
C MET A 94 -20.83 16.09 -3.35
N GLN A 95 -19.68 15.41 -3.19
CA GLN A 95 -19.67 13.96 -3.12
C GLN A 95 -20.48 13.42 -1.93
N ARG A 96 -20.36 14.04 -0.73
CA ARG A 96 -21.19 13.62 0.42
C ARG A 96 -22.68 13.83 0.17
N GLN A 97 -23.10 14.91 -0.48
CA GLN A 97 -24.49 15.11 -0.86
C GLN A 97 -24.96 14.13 -1.95
N LEU A 98 -24.16 13.85 -2.95
CA LEU A 98 -24.44 12.81 -3.95
C LEU A 98 -24.46 11.41 -3.31
N TYR A 99 -23.56 11.13 -2.36
CA TYR A 99 -23.59 9.87 -1.60
C TYR A 99 -24.83 9.74 -0.72
N SER A 100 -25.34 10.81 -0.09
CA SER A 100 -26.56 10.75 0.71
C SER A 100 -27.82 10.49 -0.15
N PHE A 101 -27.86 10.99 -1.38
CA PHE A 101 -28.92 10.69 -2.34
C PHE A 101 -28.84 9.26 -2.92
N GLN A 102 -27.65 8.64 -2.89
CA GLN A 102 -27.43 7.26 -3.37
C GLN A 102 -27.59 6.20 -2.26
N GLN A 103 -27.78 6.60 -1.01
CA GLN A 103 -27.92 5.68 0.14
C GLN A 103 -29.21 4.83 0.14
N GLU A 104 -30.15 5.09 -0.76
CA GLU A 104 -31.32 4.21 -0.91
C GLU A 104 -31.05 2.89 -1.65
N ARG A 105 -29.82 2.64 -2.11
CA ARG A 105 -29.43 1.36 -2.74
C ARG A 105 -28.03 0.92 -2.29
N PRO A 106 -27.85 0.52 -1.02
CA PRO A 106 -26.52 0.19 -0.47
C PRO A 106 -25.83 -0.97 -1.22
N TYR A 107 -26.59 -1.89 -1.81
CA TYR A 107 -26.03 -3.09 -2.44
C TYR A 107 -25.56 -2.92 -3.90
N LYS A 108 -25.95 -1.89 -4.63
CA LYS A 108 -25.56 -1.73 -6.04
C LYS A 108 -24.18 -1.12 -6.26
N ASN A 109 -23.59 -0.46 -5.28
CA ASN A 109 -22.32 0.26 -5.40
C ASN A 109 -21.13 -0.42 -4.71
N MET A 110 -21.35 -1.49 -3.95
CA MET A 110 -20.30 -2.33 -3.37
C MET A 110 -19.86 -3.42 -4.33
N THR A 111 -19.44 -3.04 -5.54
CA THR A 111 -18.79 -4.01 -6.41
C THR A 111 -17.34 -4.17 -5.99
N LEU A 112 -16.81 -5.40 -5.99
CA LEU A 112 -15.39 -5.71 -5.87
C LEU A 112 -14.50 -4.73 -6.67
N LYS A 113 -15.02 -4.25 -7.81
CA LYS A 113 -14.38 -3.25 -8.65
C LYS A 113 -14.05 -1.94 -7.92
N ASN A 114 -14.95 -1.44 -7.07
CA ASN A 114 -14.77 -0.16 -6.36
C ASN A 114 -13.88 -0.29 -5.12
N SER A 115 -13.77 -1.48 -4.54
CA SER A 115 -12.94 -1.74 -3.37
C SER A 115 -11.53 -2.23 -3.71
N CYS A 116 -11.39 -3.03 -4.79
CA CYS A 116 -10.13 -3.68 -5.14
C CYS A 116 -9.32 -2.96 -6.24
N PHE A 117 -9.97 -2.15 -7.07
CA PHE A 117 -9.34 -1.55 -8.26
C PHE A 117 -9.23 -0.03 -8.18
N LYS A 118 -8.88 0.50 -7.01
CA LYS A 118 -8.52 1.92 -6.91
C LYS A 118 -7.24 2.17 -7.71
N PRO A 119 -7.20 3.22 -8.56
CA PRO A 119 -5.98 3.58 -9.25
C PRO A 119 -4.91 4.04 -8.27
N PHE A 120 -3.70 3.55 -8.44
CA PHE A 120 -2.55 4.03 -7.68
C PHE A 120 -2.02 5.36 -8.26
N PRO A 121 -1.43 6.24 -7.43
CA PRO A 121 -0.68 7.38 -7.92
C PRO A 121 0.41 6.94 -8.89
N LYS A 122 0.60 7.68 -9.99
CA LYS A 122 1.59 7.35 -11.02
C LYS A 122 3.00 7.17 -10.41
N ALA A 123 3.39 8.06 -9.51
CA ALA A 123 4.68 8.00 -8.83
C ALA A 123 4.86 6.72 -8.01
N TYR A 124 3.79 6.22 -7.37
CA TYR A 124 3.84 4.94 -6.66
C TYR A 124 4.07 3.77 -7.62
N VAL A 125 3.35 3.77 -8.75
CA VAL A 125 3.49 2.75 -9.80
C VAL A 125 4.93 2.72 -10.34
N GLU A 126 5.50 3.89 -10.63
CA GLU A 126 6.88 4.03 -11.11
C GLU A 126 7.88 3.54 -10.05
N TYR A 127 7.66 3.89 -8.78
CA TYR A 127 8.50 3.46 -7.67
C TYR A 127 8.48 1.93 -7.47
N VAL A 128 7.29 1.32 -7.46
CA VAL A 128 7.14 -0.14 -7.37
C VAL A 128 7.82 -0.82 -8.54
N SER A 129 7.63 -0.29 -9.76
CA SER A 129 8.26 -0.84 -10.96
C SER A 129 9.79 -0.76 -10.92
N ASP A 130 10.36 0.34 -10.40
CA ASP A 130 11.81 0.49 -10.25
C ASP A 130 12.37 -0.49 -9.21
N ILE A 131 11.77 -0.53 -8.03
CA ILE A 131 12.23 -1.43 -6.95
C ILE A 131 12.11 -2.89 -7.37
N SER A 132 10.99 -3.29 -7.99
CA SER A 132 10.75 -4.69 -8.37
C SER A 132 11.77 -5.25 -9.37
N ARG A 133 12.48 -4.39 -10.11
CA ARG A 133 13.52 -4.78 -11.08
C ARG A 133 14.94 -4.86 -10.49
N ARG A 134 15.10 -4.69 -9.18
CA ARG A 134 16.43 -4.70 -8.54
C ARG A 134 17.00 -6.10 -8.27
N GLY A 135 16.55 -7.10 -9.00
CA GLY A 135 17.12 -8.45 -8.97
C GLY A 135 16.68 -9.28 -7.76
N PHE A 136 15.38 -9.30 -7.49
CA PHE A 136 14.76 -10.22 -6.53
C PHE A 136 14.46 -11.56 -7.20
N ASP A 137 14.57 -12.64 -6.42
CA ASP A 137 14.18 -13.99 -6.86
C ASP A 137 12.67 -14.21 -6.68
N ILE A 138 12.09 -13.57 -5.65
CA ILE A 138 10.68 -13.69 -5.31
C ILE A 138 10.13 -12.29 -4.99
N ILE A 139 8.93 -12.00 -5.49
CA ILE A 139 8.16 -10.80 -5.10
C ILE A 139 6.84 -11.27 -4.53
N GLN A 140 6.59 -10.96 -3.25
CA GLN A 140 5.34 -11.27 -2.59
C GLN A 140 4.53 -10.00 -2.36
N VAL A 141 3.30 -10.00 -2.87
CA VAL A 141 2.35 -8.89 -2.72
C VAL A 141 1.32 -9.29 -1.67
N GLU A 142 1.19 -8.45 -0.67
CA GLU A 142 0.32 -8.67 0.48
C GLU A 142 -0.95 -7.83 0.37
N PHE A 143 -2.07 -8.44 0.75
CA PHE A 143 -3.39 -7.83 0.80
C PHE A 143 -4.01 -7.45 -0.57
N TYR A 144 -5.33 -7.62 -0.63
CA TYR A 144 -6.13 -7.43 -1.85
C TYR A 144 -6.02 -6.04 -2.51
N PRO A 145 -5.82 -4.92 -1.79
CA PRO A 145 -5.73 -3.61 -2.45
C PRO A 145 -4.58 -3.51 -3.45
N LEU A 146 -3.54 -4.34 -3.29
CA LEU A 146 -2.35 -4.32 -4.13
C LEU A 146 -2.40 -5.33 -5.29
N ILE A 147 -3.49 -6.09 -5.46
CA ILE A 147 -3.59 -7.17 -6.46
C ILE A 147 -3.29 -6.68 -7.89
N THR A 148 -3.68 -5.45 -8.22
CA THR A 148 -3.47 -4.88 -9.54
C THR A 148 -1.99 -4.57 -9.84
N LEU A 149 -1.13 -4.49 -8.83
CA LEU A 149 0.31 -4.34 -9.02
C LEU A 149 0.93 -5.54 -9.73
N GLY A 150 0.29 -6.72 -9.66
CA GLY A 150 0.77 -7.92 -10.36
C GLY A 150 0.97 -7.73 -11.86
N TYR A 151 0.24 -6.80 -12.50
CA TYR A 151 0.45 -6.47 -13.91
C TYR A 151 1.73 -5.68 -14.19
N LEU A 152 2.31 -5.03 -13.18
CA LEU A 152 3.48 -4.16 -13.27
C LEU A 152 4.77 -4.89 -12.93
N LEU A 153 4.67 -6.04 -12.26
CA LEU A 153 5.81 -6.80 -11.80
C LEU A 153 6.52 -7.52 -12.96
N PRO A 154 7.85 -7.71 -12.87
CA PRO A 154 8.61 -8.46 -13.85
C PRO A 154 8.06 -9.88 -14.02
N LYS A 155 7.87 -10.32 -15.27
CA LYS A 155 7.30 -11.64 -15.57
C LYS A 155 8.29 -12.81 -15.40
N ASP A 156 9.55 -12.49 -15.33
CA ASP A 156 10.66 -13.42 -15.13
C ASP A 156 10.97 -13.68 -13.65
N VAL A 157 10.30 -12.96 -12.74
CA VAL A 157 10.42 -13.11 -11.29
C VAL A 157 9.22 -13.89 -10.75
N GLN A 158 9.47 -14.85 -9.85
CA GLN A 158 8.39 -15.57 -9.18
C GLN A 158 7.57 -14.59 -8.33
N THR A 159 6.30 -14.42 -8.68
CA THR A 159 5.37 -13.55 -7.94
C THR A 159 4.40 -14.41 -7.13
N VAL A 160 4.24 -14.05 -5.86
CA VAL A 160 3.29 -14.64 -4.92
C VAL A 160 2.29 -13.56 -4.48
N PHE A 161 1.02 -13.88 -4.47
CA PHE A 161 -0.02 -13.00 -3.93
C PHE A 161 -0.65 -13.67 -2.71
N VAL A 162 -0.67 -12.94 -1.58
CA VAL A 162 -1.26 -13.43 -0.33
C VAL A 162 -2.50 -12.61 0.01
N HIS A 163 -3.62 -13.31 0.11
CA HIS A 163 -4.91 -12.73 0.46
C HIS A 163 -5.29 -13.16 1.88
N HIS A 164 -5.33 -12.20 2.81
CA HIS A 164 -5.59 -12.48 4.23
C HIS A 164 -7.08 -12.60 4.57
N GLU A 165 -7.98 -12.11 3.71
CA GLU A 165 -9.42 -12.05 3.97
C GLU A 165 -10.22 -12.47 2.73
N LEU A 166 -11.21 -13.32 2.93
CA LEU A 166 -12.23 -13.63 1.92
C LEU A 166 -13.41 -12.66 2.09
N ARG A 167 -13.34 -11.50 1.47
CA ARG A 167 -14.28 -10.39 1.68
C ARG A 167 -15.74 -10.67 1.30
N TYR A 168 -16.01 -11.62 0.39
CA TYR A 168 -17.39 -11.93 0.02
C TYR A 168 -18.22 -12.49 1.19
N ARG A 169 -17.58 -12.96 2.28
CA ARG A 169 -18.25 -13.43 3.50
C ARG A 169 -18.45 -12.38 4.58
N SER A 170 -17.80 -11.23 4.47
CA SER A 170 -17.93 -10.14 5.44
C SER A 170 -19.03 -9.14 5.09
N GLU A 171 -19.70 -9.33 3.92
CA GLU A 171 -20.76 -8.47 3.41
C GLU A 171 -22.16 -9.13 3.53
N GLU A 172 -22.24 -10.34 4.11
CA GLU A 172 -23.50 -11.01 4.53
C GLU A 172 -23.85 -10.65 5.99
#